data_bd794708df601dea7bf8d010dac9a65e
#
_entry.id   bd794708df601dea7bf8d010dac9a65e
#
_cell.length_a   1.000
_cell.length_b   1.000
_cell.length_c   1.000
_cell.angle_alpha   90.00
_cell.angle_beta   90.00
_cell.angle_gamma   90.00
#
_symmetry.space_group_name_H-M   'P 1'
#
loop_
_entity.id
_entity.type
_entity.pdbx_description
1 polymer ?
#
loop_
_entity_poly.entity_id
_entity_poly.type
_entity_poly.pdbx_seq_one_letter_code
_entity_poly.pdbx_strand_id
1 'polypeptide(L)'
;MTCSYRLLVITAAFVLSSCRPEVRGTSTGSPLPLRGTDFSQLPKIEAEGYAFADKDGIQKDALEILHEAGLNIVRLKVWNNAMGDGSLQELIPYVSRLRDLDLQIMLTFHYSDTWADPGSQNLPDQWANLDFNVLCDSVEAMTFKTVQKLAPDYVQIGNEINHGLMYPHGLRDGDGEFQKLLQAGCTGAKAADSSVITILHYAGYSGAKNFYQTVDLVDYDWIGLSYYPKWHGTDVGVLSATCFELQDTFQRPVALVETSYPFTLNWNDWTNNHIGDTSQLHPDFPATNEGQRAFIASLRALTDSLGTGLVYWGGELVAYKGPQAQDGSPYENQALFDFSGKALPALYEIGVH
;
A
#
# COMPACT_ATOMS: atom_id res chain seq x y z
N MET A 1 -78.49 17.09 23.87
CA MET A 1 -77.71 15.94 23.44
C MET A 1 -76.47 16.47 22.77
N THR A 2 -75.34 16.62 23.48
CA THR A 2 -74.08 17.14 22.98
C THR A 2 -73.10 15.99 22.90
N CYS A 3 -72.72 15.63 21.68
CA CYS A 3 -71.75 14.54 21.40
C CYS A 3 -70.35 15.13 21.33
N SER A 4 -69.49 14.80 22.28
CA SER A 4 -68.05 15.21 22.29
C SER A 4 -67.21 14.16 21.62
N TYR A 5 -66.57 14.50 20.48
CA TYR A 5 -65.56 13.65 19.86
C TYR A 5 -64.20 13.93 20.53
N ARG A 6 -63.61 12.90 21.10
CA ARG A 6 -62.20 12.94 21.57
C ARG A 6 -61.29 12.49 20.41
N LEU A 7 -60.40 13.41 20.00
CA LEU A 7 -59.36 13.17 19.01
C LEU A 7 -58.20 12.38 19.70
N LEU A 8 -57.93 11.20 19.26
CA LEU A 8 -56.77 10.40 19.71
C LEU A 8 -55.58 10.73 18.86
N VAL A 9 -54.60 11.43 19.41
CA VAL A 9 -53.31 11.72 18.75
C VAL A 9 -52.37 10.53 19.05
N ILE A 10 -52.07 9.73 18.01
CA ILE A 10 -51.07 8.67 18.09
C ILE A 10 -49.72 9.28 17.68
N THR A 11 -48.85 9.46 18.65
CA THR A 11 -47.45 9.87 18.42
C THR A 11 -46.64 8.63 18.10
N ALA A 12 -46.26 8.47 16.82
CA ALA A 12 -45.30 7.43 16.39
C ALA A 12 -43.89 7.90 16.74
N ALA A 13 -43.24 7.28 17.70
CA ALA A 13 -41.84 7.47 18.00
C ALA A 13 -41.00 6.67 16.99
N PHE A 14 -40.36 7.37 16.06
CA PHE A 14 -39.32 6.77 15.21
C PHE A 14 -38.06 6.59 16.04
N VAL A 15 -37.75 5.33 16.37
CA VAL A 15 -36.45 4.94 16.94
C VAL A 15 -35.47 4.89 15.76
N LEU A 16 -34.68 5.94 15.59
CA LEU A 16 -33.51 5.92 14.72
C LEU A 16 -32.44 5.05 15.41
N SER A 17 -32.36 3.77 15.00
CA SER A 17 -31.23 2.92 15.33
C SER A 17 -30.01 3.45 14.60
N SER A 18 -29.21 4.27 15.27
CA SER A 18 -27.88 4.64 14.80
C SER A 18 -26.98 3.43 15.01
N CYS A 19 -26.68 2.70 13.95
CA CYS A 19 -25.51 1.81 13.92
C CYS A 19 -24.27 2.68 14.15
N ARG A 20 -23.79 2.76 15.40
CA ARG A 20 -22.42 3.21 15.66
C ARG A 20 -21.51 2.05 15.26
N PRO A 21 -20.45 2.30 14.44
CA PRO A 21 -19.42 1.30 14.29
C PRO A 21 -18.85 0.98 15.68
N GLU A 22 -18.68 -0.28 15.99
CA GLU A 22 -18.00 -0.71 17.21
C GLU A 22 -16.62 -0.08 17.25
N VAL A 23 -16.36 0.67 18.32
CA VAL A 23 -15.02 1.20 18.62
C VAL A 23 -14.13 -0.01 18.86
N ARG A 24 -13.18 -0.26 17.95
CA ARG A 24 -12.15 -1.30 18.15
C ARG A 24 -11.50 -1.09 19.50
N GLY A 25 -11.48 -2.13 20.31
CA GLY A 25 -10.80 -2.11 21.59
C GLY A 25 -9.31 -1.78 21.35
N THR A 26 -8.79 -0.75 22.02
CA THR A 26 -7.36 -0.45 22.03
C THR A 26 -6.62 -1.61 22.67
N SER A 27 -6.00 -2.47 21.87
CA SER A 27 -5.04 -3.45 22.36
C SER A 27 -3.84 -2.68 22.90
N THR A 28 -3.52 -2.83 24.16
CA THR A 28 -2.38 -2.22 24.85
C THR A 28 -1.06 -2.93 24.54
N GLY A 29 -1.00 -3.77 23.50
CA GLY A 29 0.23 -4.40 22.98
C GLY A 29 0.82 -3.55 21.88
N SER A 30 2.16 -3.59 21.71
CA SER A 30 2.80 -3.08 20.49
C SER A 30 2.11 -3.69 19.26
N PRO A 31 1.84 -2.91 18.19
CA PRO A 31 1.25 -3.48 16.99
C PRO A 31 2.11 -4.64 16.48
N LEU A 32 1.46 -5.70 15.98
CA LEU A 32 2.18 -6.81 15.37
C LEU A 32 2.99 -6.29 14.17
N PRO A 33 4.20 -6.83 13.92
CA PRO A 33 4.95 -6.46 12.75
C PRO A 33 4.13 -6.63 11.46
N LEU A 34 4.29 -5.71 10.51
CA LEU A 34 3.62 -5.81 9.21
C LEU A 34 4.12 -7.05 8.47
N ARG A 35 3.19 -7.86 8.00
CA ARG A 35 3.40 -9.04 7.16
C ARG A 35 2.42 -8.95 6.01
N GLY A 36 2.80 -8.27 4.93
CA GLY A 36 1.83 -7.95 3.90
C GLY A 36 2.33 -7.95 2.49
N THR A 37 1.38 -7.72 1.60
CA THR A 37 1.65 -7.52 0.17
C THR A 37 0.74 -6.43 -0.38
N ASP A 38 1.24 -5.69 -1.40
CA ASP A 38 0.37 -4.91 -2.27
C ASP A 38 -0.37 -5.89 -3.19
N PHE A 39 -1.68 -5.78 -3.19
CA PHE A 39 -2.60 -6.65 -3.95
C PHE A 39 -3.65 -5.80 -4.69
N SER A 40 -3.23 -4.63 -5.13
CA SER A 40 -4.10 -3.60 -5.72
C SER A 40 -4.77 -4.04 -7.03
N GLN A 41 -4.16 -4.96 -7.79
CA GLN A 41 -4.67 -5.40 -9.09
C GLN A 41 -5.54 -6.67 -9.02
N LEU A 42 -5.69 -7.28 -7.83
CA LEU A 42 -6.45 -8.53 -7.70
C LEU A 42 -7.85 -8.47 -8.30
N PRO A 43 -8.69 -7.44 -8.05
CA PRO A 43 -10.05 -7.40 -8.62
C PRO A 43 -10.06 -7.46 -10.15
N LYS A 44 -9.07 -6.83 -10.80
CA LYS A 44 -8.91 -6.86 -12.24
C LYS A 44 -8.47 -8.22 -12.76
N ILE A 45 -7.52 -8.86 -12.06
CA ILE A 45 -7.02 -10.19 -12.41
C ILE A 45 -8.12 -11.24 -12.27
N GLU A 46 -8.92 -11.16 -11.19
CA GLU A 46 -10.10 -12.02 -10.98
C GLU A 46 -11.18 -11.82 -12.07
N ALA A 47 -11.41 -10.57 -12.49
CA ALA A 47 -12.37 -10.26 -13.55
C ALA A 47 -11.99 -10.87 -14.91
N GLU A 48 -10.69 -11.10 -15.17
CA GLU A 48 -10.19 -11.83 -16.33
C GLU A 48 -10.27 -13.37 -16.16
N GLY A 49 -10.77 -13.85 -15.01
CA GLY A 49 -10.99 -15.27 -14.73
C GLY A 49 -9.74 -16.03 -14.33
N TYR A 50 -8.65 -15.34 -13.93
CA TYR A 50 -7.45 -16.02 -13.42
C TYR A 50 -7.72 -16.66 -12.06
N ALA A 51 -7.21 -17.87 -11.85
CA ALA A 51 -7.39 -18.64 -10.64
C ALA A 51 -6.08 -18.87 -9.90
N PHE A 52 -6.10 -18.64 -8.59
CA PHE A 52 -4.97 -18.88 -7.70
C PHE A 52 -5.11 -20.21 -6.98
N ALA A 53 -3.98 -20.79 -6.59
CA ALA A 53 -3.93 -22.03 -5.82
C ALA A 53 -2.94 -21.90 -4.65
N ASP A 54 -3.22 -22.60 -3.55
CA ASP A 54 -2.33 -22.66 -2.40
C ASP A 54 -1.05 -23.47 -2.69
N LYS A 55 -0.17 -23.62 -1.68
CA LYS A 55 1.09 -24.38 -1.80
C LYS A 55 0.89 -25.84 -2.16
N ASP A 56 -0.28 -26.41 -1.93
CA ASP A 56 -0.62 -27.81 -2.23
C ASP A 56 -1.27 -27.95 -3.62
N GLY A 57 -1.50 -26.81 -4.33
CA GLY A 57 -2.11 -26.75 -5.64
C GLY A 57 -3.64 -26.79 -5.60
N ILE A 58 -4.25 -26.54 -4.43
CA ILE A 58 -5.69 -26.46 -4.27
C ILE A 58 -6.15 -25.05 -4.63
N GLN A 59 -7.03 -24.94 -5.63
CA GLN A 59 -7.58 -23.66 -6.05
C GLN A 59 -8.46 -23.04 -4.94
N LYS A 60 -8.17 -21.78 -4.60
CA LYS A 60 -8.86 -21.00 -3.56
C LYS A 60 -8.92 -19.52 -3.94
N ASP A 61 -9.74 -18.76 -3.20
CA ASP A 61 -9.68 -17.29 -3.19
C ASP A 61 -8.26 -16.82 -2.81
N ALA A 62 -7.71 -15.88 -3.58
CA ALA A 62 -6.34 -15.40 -3.36
C ALA A 62 -6.17 -14.76 -1.97
N LEU A 63 -7.19 -14.04 -1.46
CA LEU A 63 -7.16 -13.41 -0.14
C LEU A 63 -7.18 -14.46 0.99
N GLU A 64 -7.93 -15.56 0.81
CA GLU A 64 -7.88 -16.70 1.75
C GLU A 64 -6.49 -17.31 1.79
N ILE A 65 -5.81 -17.45 0.63
CA ILE A 65 -4.42 -17.95 0.57
C ILE A 65 -3.46 -17.02 1.33
N LEU A 66 -3.60 -15.68 1.19
CA LEU A 66 -2.81 -14.72 1.94
C LEU A 66 -3.02 -14.87 3.46
N HIS A 67 -4.27 -14.91 3.88
CA HIS A 67 -4.62 -15.06 5.30
C HIS A 67 -4.11 -16.38 5.90
N GLU A 68 -4.31 -17.51 5.19
CA GLU A 68 -3.79 -18.83 5.61
C GLU A 68 -2.24 -18.89 5.64
N ALA A 69 -1.58 -18.08 4.79
CA ALA A 69 -0.12 -17.94 4.81
C ALA A 69 0.38 -17.09 6.00
N GLY A 70 -0.50 -16.47 6.78
CA GLY A 70 -0.15 -15.67 7.95
C GLY A 70 0.06 -14.17 7.66
N LEU A 71 -0.31 -13.68 6.46
CA LEU A 71 -0.27 -12.25 6.20
C LEU A 71 -1.34 -11.54 7.05
N ASN A 72 -1.02 -10.34 7.53
CA ASN A 72 -1.89 -9.57 8.41
C ASN A 72 -2.32 -8.22 7.81
N ILE A 73 -1.74 -7.81 6.68
CA ILE A 73 -2.03 -6.53 6.05
C ILE A 73 -1.99 -6.62 4.52
N VAL A 74 -2.87 -5.88 3.85
CA VAL A 74 -2.84 -5.67 2.40
C VAL A 74 -2.69 -4.18 2.11
N ARG A 75 -1.73 -3.85 1.23
CA ARG A 75 -1.49 -2.51 0.71
C ARG A 75 -2.29 -2.31 -0.57
N LEU A 76 -2.97 -1.17 -0.67
CA LEU A 76 -3.81 -0.80 -1.80
C LEU A 76 -3.48 0.60 -2.32
N LYS A 77 -3.29 0.73 -3.63
CA LYS A 77 -3.14 2.02 -4.28
C LYS A 77 -4.45 2.81 -4.27
N VAL A 78 -4.34 4.12 -4.15
CA VAL A 78 -5.44 5.08 -4.32
C VAL A 78 -5.06 6.08 -5.41
N TRP A 79 -5.84 6.10 -6.50
CA TRP A 79 -5.70 7.07 -7.57
C TRP A 79 -6.82 8.13 -7.51
N ASN A 80 -6.57 9.28 -8.14
CA ASN A 80 -7.53 10.38 -8.15
C ASN A 80 -8.61 10.23 -9.24
N ASN A 81 -9.03 9.00 -9.50
CA ASN A 81 -10.05 8.65 -10.47
C ASN A 81 -11.44 8.64 -9.84
N ALA A 82 -12.42 9.18 -10.56
CA ALA A 82 -13.82 9.12 -10.11
C ALA A 82 -14.38 7.69 -10.15
N MET A 83 -13.93 6.88 -11.10
CA MET A 83 -14.34 5.49 -11.33
C MET A 83 -13.17 4.67 -11.88
N GLY A 84 -13.28 3.35 -11.76
CA GLY A 84 -12.30 2.41 -12.28
C GLY A 84 -11.11 2.20 -11.33
N ASP A 85 -10.01 1.72 -11.89
CA ASP A 85 -8.84 1.24 -11.16
C ASP A 85 -8.32 2.27 -10.15
N GLY A 86 -8.14 1.84 -8.90
CA GLY A 86 -7.68 2.65 -7.79
C GLY A 86 -8.64 3.72 -7.28
N SER A 87 -9.89 3.77 -7.80
CA SER A 87 -10.92 4.70 -7.33
C SER A 87 -11.53 4.26 -6.00
N LEU A 88 -12.04 5.24 -5.23
CA LEU A 88 -12.78 4.94 -4.01
C LEU A 88 -13.95 3.98 -4.23
N GLN A 89 -14.63 4.09 -5.39
CA GLN A 89 -15.77 3.23 -5.70
C GLN A 89 -15.36 1.76 -5.87
N GLU A 90 -14.23 1.50 -6.50
CA GLU A 90 -13.69 0.13 -6.65
C GLU A 90 -13.15 -0.42 -5.32
N LEU A 91 -12.52 0.42 -4.52
CA LEU A 91 -11.91 0.01 -3.26
C LEU A 91 -12.94 -0.37 -2.18
N ILE A 92 -14.15 0.22 -2.16
CA ILE A 92 -15.17 -0.07 -1.13
C ILE A 92 -15.50 -1.57 -1.02
N PRO A 93 -15.93 -2.28 -2.09
CA PRO A 93 -16.23 -3.70 -2.00
C PRO A 93 -14.99 -4.55 -1.75
N TYR A 94 -13.83 -4.13 -2.25
CA TYR A 94 -12.58 -4.85 -2.06
C TYR A 94 -12.11 -4.80 -0.60
N VAL A 95 -12.14 -3.61 0.01
CA VAL A 95 -11.83 -3.43 1.44
C VAL A 95 -12.78 -4.24 2.33
N SER A 96 -14.06 -4.36 1.95
CA SER A 96 -14.99 -5.22 2.71
C SER A 96 -14.54 -6.68 2.73
N ARG A 97 -14.11 -7.25 1.58
CA ARG A 97 -13.58 -8.62 1.51
C ARG A 97 -12.33 -8.81 2.40
N LEU A 98 -11.44 -7.82 2.44
CA LEU A 98 -10.24 -7.87 3.29
C LEU A 98 -10.61 -7.87 4.77
N ARG A 99 -11.60 -7.05 5.16
CA ARG A 99 -12.10 -6.99 6.54
C ARG A 99 -12.79 -8.27 6.99
N ASP A 100 -13.49 -8.97 6.10
CA ASP A 100 -14.11 -10.27 6.38
C ASP A 100 -13.07 -11.35 6.74
N LEU A 101 -11.79 -11.13 6.40
CA LEU A 101 -10.64 -11.97 6.75
C LEU A 101 -9.77 -11.37 7.86
N ASP A 102 -10.24 -10.35 8.58
CA ASP A 102 -9.49 -9.65 9.64
C ASP A 102 -8.14 -9.05 9.19
N LEU A 103 -7.96 -8.82 7.87
CA LEU A 103 -6.75 -8.21 7.33
C LEU A 103 -6.75 -6.69 7.59
N GLN A 104 -5.62 -6.17 8.04
CA GLN A 104 -5.37 -4.74 8.12
C GLN A 104 -5.23 -4.15 6.70
N ILE A 105 -5.42 -2.85 6.58
CA ILE A 105 -5.39 -2.15 5.30
C ILE A 105 -4.41 -0.98 5.37
N MET A 106 -3.50 -0.94 4.40
CA MET A 106 -2.64 0.21 4.13
C MET A 106 -3.10 0.84 2.81
N LEU A 107 -3.55 2.08 2.85
CA LEU A 107 -3.84 2.84 1.63
C LEU A 107 -2.61 3.64 1.20
N THR A 108 -2.27 3.59 -0.07
CA THR A 108 -1.20 4.37 -0.68
C THR A 108 -1.77 5.39 -1.64
N PHE A 109 -1.80 6.65 -1.23
CA PHE A 109 -2.25 7.74 -2.08
C PHE A 109 -1.15 8.13 -3.07
N HIS A 110 -1.41 7.95 -4.35
CA HIS A 110 -0.50 8.44 -5.40
C HIS A 110 -0.69 9.93 -5.68
N TYR A 111 -1.88 10.49 -5.35
CA TYR A 111 -2.30 11.84 -5.74
C TYR A 111 -2.06 12.12 -7.22
N SER A 112 -2.35 11.12 -8.02
CA SER A 112 -2.20 11.09 -9.48
C SER A 112 -3.34 10.24 -10.06
N ASP A 113 -3.60 10.38 -11.36
CA ASP A 113 -4.59 9.55 -12.08
C ASP A 113 -4.02 8.18 -12.47
N THR A 114 -2.74 7.94 -12.20
CA THR A 114 -2.01 6.71 -12.52
C THR A 114 -0.88 6.46 -11.51
N TRP A 115 -0.02 5.48 -11.82
CA TRP A 115 1.16 5.18 -11.00
C TRP A 115 2.05 6.42 -10.84
N ALA A 116 2.42 6.71 -9.59
CA ALA A 116 3.44 7.69 -9.24
C ALA A 116 4.68 6.97 -8.70
N ASP A 117 5.86 7.40 -9.14
CA ASP A 117 7.18 6.92 -8.74
C ASP A 117 8.19 8.09 -8.79
N PRO A 118 9.49 7.91 -8.44
CA PRO A 118 10.45 9.02 -8.46
C PRO A 118 10.61 9.70 -9.83
N GLY A 119 10.26 9.02 -10.92
CA GLY A 119 10.32 9.54 -12.30
C GLY A 119 9.00 10.15 -12.80
N SER A 120 7.88 9.90 -12.09
CA SER A 120 6.53 10.31 -12.54
C SER A 120 5.65 10.71 -11.36
N GLN A 121 5.54 12.01 -11.09
CA GLN A 121 4.74 12.59 -10.00
C GLN A 121 3.76 13.62 -10.56
N ASN A 122 2.92 13.16 -11.51
CA ASN A 122 2.02 14.04 -12.25
C ASN A 122 0.85 14.53 -11.41
N LEU A 123 0.52 15.82 -11.55
CA LEU A 123 -0.70 16.39 -11.00
C LEU A 123 -1.92 15.75 -11.68
N PRO A 124 -2.97 15.35 -10.94
CA PRO A 124 -4.20 14.85 -11.53
C PRO A 124 -4.85 15.86 -12.49
N ASP A 125 -5.41 15.39 -13.61
CA ASP A 125 -6.03 16.25 -14.63
C ASP A 125 -7.10 17.16 -14.04
N GLN A 126 -7.93 16.65 -13.13
CA GLN A 126 -8.99 17.43 -12.47
C GLN A 126 -8.47 18.53 -11.54
N TRP A 127 -7.19 18.51 -11.16
CA TRP A 127 -6.54 19.52 -10.31
C TRP A 127 -5.60 20.43 -11.08
N ALA A 128 -5.41 20.23 -12.39
CA ALA A 128 -4.41 20.92 -13.22
C ALA A 128 -4.54 22.47 -13.24
N ASN A 129 -5.72 23.02 -12.95
CA ASN A 129 -5.97 24.45 -12.98
C ASN A 129 -6.33 25.03 -11.61
N LEU A 130 -6.04 24.33 -10.52
CA LEU A 130 -6.31 24.80 -9.18
C LEU A 130 -5.20 25.76 -8.69
N ASP A 131 -5.59 26.82 -8.00
CA ASP A 131 -4.64 27.59 -7.21
C ASP A 131 -4.06 26.70 -6.10
N PHE A 132 -2.81 26.94 -5.71
CA PHE A 132 -2.10 26.09 -4.76
C PHE A 132 -2.84 25.86 -3.43
N ASN A 133 -3.46 26.88 -2.86
CA ASN A 133 -4.24 26.72 -1.61
C ASN A 133 -5.45 25.79 -1.82
N VAL A 134 -6.14 25.92 -2.96
CA VAL A 134 -7.26 25.03 -3.33
C VAL A 134 -6.78 23.62 -3.60
N LEU A 135 -5.56 23.46 -4.14
CA LEU A 135 -4.93 22.16 -4.29
C LEU A 135 -4.68 21.49 -2.93
N CYS A 136 -4.15 22.21 -1.95
CA CYS A 136 -3.98 21.70 -0.57
C CYS A 136 -5.32 21.27 0.03
N ASP A 137 -6.37 22.11 -0.08
CA ASP A 137 -7.72 21.76 0.39
C ASP A 137 -8.28 20.52 -0.30
N SER A 138 -7.97 20.33 -1.60
CA SER A 138 -8.39 19.16 -2.39
C SER A 138 -7.68 17.89 -1.94
N VAL A 139 -6.38 17.95 -1.63
CA VAL A 139 -5.59 16.85 -1.07
C VAL A 139 -6.15 16.43 0.29
N GLU A 140 -6.38 17.40 1.18
CA GLU A 140 -6.95 17.16 2.51
C GLU A 140 -8.34 16.51 2.40
N ALA A 141 -9.24 17.10 1.59
CA ALA A 141 -10.60 16.61 1.42
C ALA A 141 -10.67 15.19 0.79
N MET A 142 -9.84 14.90 -0.22
CA MET A 142 -9.75 13.58 -0.82
C MET A 142 -9.28 12.55 0.20
N THR A 143 -8.22 12.86 0.93
CA THR A 143 -7.66 11.97 1.95
C THR A 143 -8.68 11.72 3.06
N PHE A 144 -9.27 12.78 3.61
CA PHE A 144 -10.32 12.70 4.62
C PHE A 144 -11.47 11.79 4.19
N LYS A 145 -12.05 12.04 3.02
CA LYS A 145 -13.19 11.27 2.48
C LYS A 145 -12.85 9.81 2.30
N THR A 146 -11.66 9.50 1.78
CA THR A 146 -11.24 8.13 1.52
C THR A 146 -10.98 7.37 2.81
N VAL A 147 -10.25 7.97 3.75
CA VAL A 147 -9.98 7.38 5.07
C VAL A 147 -11.28 7.19 5.86
N GLN A 148 -12.15 8.18 5.90
CA GLN A 148 -13.45 8.07 6.56
C GLN A 148 -14.30 6.91 6.00
N LYS A 149 -14.23 6.70 4.68
CA LYS A 149 -15.06 5.69 4.00
C LYS A 149 -14.50 4.27 4.12
N LEU A 150 -13.18 4.11 4.06
CA LEU A 150 -12.51 2.81 4.01
C LEU A 150 -11.96 2.38 5.38
N ALA A 151 -11.84 3.31 6.33
CA ALA A 151 -11.31 3.07 7.68
C ALA A 151 -10.01 2.24 7.67
N PRO A 152 -8.94 2.67 6.96
CA PRO A 152 -7.67 1.94 6.92
C PRO A 152 -6.96 1.98 8.27
N ASP A 153 -6.00 1.08 8.46
CA ASP A 153 -5.12 1.07 9.62
C ASP A 153 -3.88 1.96 9.38
N TYR A 154 -3.42 2.02 8.12
CA TYR A 154 -2.26 2.81 7.68
C TYR A 154 -2.58 3.61 6.43
N VAL A 155 -2.02 4.81 6.34
CA VAL A 155 -2.16 5.69 5.17
C VAL A 155 -0.80 6.22 4.75
N GLN A 156 -0.39 5.87 3.56
CA GLN A 156 0.82 6.38 2.95
C GLN A 156 0.48 7.63 2.14
N ILE A 157 1.07 8.76 2.50
CA ILE A 157 0.86 10.08 1.88
C ILE A 157 1.89 10.28 0.77
N GLY A 158 1.47 10.06 -0.46
CA GLY A 158 2.34 9.98 -1.63
C GLY A 158 3.02 8.61 -1.77
N ASN A 159 3.46 8.27 -2.99
CA ASN A 159 4.23 7.09 -3.30
C ASN A 159 5.60 7.48 -3.84
N GLU A 160 6.69 7.01 -3.18
CA GLU A 160 8.08 7.23 -3.60
C GLU A 160 8.41 8.70 -3.92
N ILE A 161 8.11 9.59 -3.00
CA ILE A 161 8.13 11.05 -3.15
C ILE A 161 9.53 11.67 -3.03
N ASN A 162 10.56 10.98 -3.50
CA ASN A 162 11.98 11.36 -3.39
C ASN A 162 12.28 12.79 -3.80
N HIS A 163 11.66 13.24 -4.89
CA HIS A 163 11.88 14.55 -5.49
C HIS A 163 10.66 15.48 -5.35
N GLY A 164 9.59 14.98 -4.71
CA GLY A 164 8.33 15.69 -4.54
C GLY A 164 7.13 14.89 -5.04
N LEU A 165 5.97 15.55 -5.17
CA LEU A 165 4.72 15.00 -5.70
C LEU A 165 3.90 16.09 -6.41
N MET A 166 2.97 15.69 -7.27
CA MET A 166 2.04 16.61 -7.96
C MET A 166 2.75 17.79 -8.65
N TYR A 167 3.70 17.46 -9.54
CA TYR A 167 4.44 18.49 -10.27
C TYR A 167 3.52 19.39 -11.11
N PRO A 168 3.85 20.72 -11.21
CA PRO A 168 5.09 21.38 -10.78
C PRO A 168 5.07 21.90 -9.33
N HIS A 169 3.95 21.81 -8.58
CA HIS A 169 3.80 22.43 -7.26
C HIS A 169 4.66 21.80 -6.18
N GLY A 170 4.52 20.49 -5.95
CA GLY A 170 5.15 19.81 -4.85
C GLY A 170 6.60 19.38 -5.10
N LEU A 171 7.44 20.21 -5.72
CA LEU A 171 8.89 19.94 -5.84
C LEU A 171 9.55 20.02 -4.46
N ARG A 172 10.34 19.00 -4.08
CA ARG A 172 11.00 18.94 -2.77
C ARG A 172 11.93 20.12 -2.50
N ASP A 173 12.70 20.52 -3.53
CA ASP A 173 13.68 21.59 -3.43
C ASP A 173 13.07 22.96 -3.80
N GLY A 174 11.72 23.07 -3.80
CA GLY A 174 10.96 24.28 -4.07
C GLY A 174 10.83 25.20 -2.85
N ASP A 175 9.78 26.02 -2.86
CA ASP A 175 9.51 27.10 -1.88
C ASP A 175 8.64 26.66 -0.69
N GLY A 176 8.61 25.37 -0.37
CA GLY A 176 7.86 24.79 0.74
C GLY A 176 6.46 24.30 0.39
N GLU A 177 6.06 24.33 -0.87
CA GLU A 177 4.78 23.77 -1.30
C GLU A 177 4.70 22.25 -1.08
N PHE A 178 5.83 21.54 -1.24
CA PHE A 178 5.93 20.10 -0.97
C PHE A 178 5.47 19.73 0.44
N GLN A 179 6.05 20.38 1.45
CA GLN A 179 5.71 20.10 2.85
C GLN A 179 4.26 20.44 3.17
N LYS A 180 3.69 21.49 2.56
CA LYS A 180 2.29 21.87 2.74
C LYS A 180 1.33 20.83 2.16
N LEU A 181 1.64 20.26 0.99
CA LEU A 181 0.86 19.18 0.38
C LEU A 181 0.91 17.92 1.24
N LEU A 182 2.07 17.54 1.75
CA LEU A 182 2.20 16.40 2.67
C LEU A 182 1.41 16.63 3.96
N GLN A 183 1.51 17.84 4.54
CA GLN A 183 0.76 18.19 5.74
C GLN A 183 -0.75 18.13 5.49
N ALA A 184 -1.23 18.60 4.34
CA ALA A 184 -2.66 18.53 3.98
C ALA A 184 -3.14 17.07 3.94
N GLY A 185 -2.35 16.15 3.33
CA GLY A 185 -2.66 14.73 3.33
C GLY A 185 -2.71 14.14 4.75
N CYS A 186 -1.70 14.40 5.58
CA CYS A 186 -1.65 13.95 6.98
C CYS A 186 -2.83 14.51 7.80
N THR A 187 -3.15 15.80 7.63
CA THR A 187 -4.27 16.45 8.30
C THR A 187 -5.60 15.80 7.93
N GLY A 188 -5.84 15.57 6.64
CA GLY A 188 -7.05 14.90 6.16
C GLY A 188 -7.18 13.48 6.72
N ALA A 189 -6.08 12.70 6.77
CA ALA A 189 -6.08 11.37 7.35
C ALA A 189 -6.44 11.38 8.84
N LYS A 190 -5.75 12.21 9.64
CA LYS A 190 -5.97 12.31 11.09
C LYS A 190 -7.31 12.92 11.46
N ALA A 191 -7.85 13.83 10.64
CA ALA A 191 -9.18 14.40 10.84
C ALA A 191 -10.29 13.36 10.62
N ALA A 192 -10.08 12.40 9.69
CA ALA A 192 -11.03 11.30 9.45
C ALA A 192 -10.96 10.24 10.54
N ASP A 193 -9.76 9.85 10.96
CA ASP A 193 -9.49 8.91 12.04
C ASP A 193 -8.16 9.27 12.71
N SER A 194 -8.22 9.73 13.97
CA SER A 194 -7.02 10.12 14.72
C SER A 194 -6.09 8.95 15.08
N SER A 195 -6.58 7.72 14.97
CA SER A 195 -5.81 6.49 15.26
C SER A 195 -5.06 5.93 14.05
N VAL A 196 -5.40 6.36 12.81
CA VAL A 196 -4.72 5.89 11.59
C VAL A 196 -3.24 6.27 11.61
N ILE A 197 -2.38 5.35 11.21
CA ILE A 197 -0.94 5.60 11.13
C ILE A 197 -0.60 6.20 9.76
N THR A 198 0.00 7.39 9.76
CA THR A 198 0.43 8.08 8.53
C THR A 198 1.90 7.76 8.22
N ILE A 199 2.21 7.52 6.94
CA ILE A 199 3.53 7.10 6.46
C ILE A 199 3.96 8.04 5.34
N LEU A 200 5.21 8.53 5.37
CA LEU A 200 5.87 9.13 4.21
C LEU A 200 6.80 8.11 3.57
N HIS A 201 6.80 8.04 2.23
CA HIS A 201 7.44 6.98 1.48
C HIS A 201 8.56 7.48 0.58
N TYR A 202 9.77 6.96 0.80
CA TYR A 202 10.97 7.24 0.03
C TYR A 202 11.52 5.98 -0.65
N ALA A 203 11.84 6.07 -1.94
CA ALA A 203 12.44 4.97 -2.70
C ALA A 203 13.94 4.84 -2.42
N GLY A 204 14.34 3.70 -1.89
CA GLY A 204 15.72 3.38 -1.56
C GLY A 204 16.13 3.84 -0.16
N TYR A 205 17.42 3.71 0.11
CA TYR A 205 18.03 4.13 1.38
C TYR A 205 19.08 5.24 1.21
N SER A 206 19.68 5.34 0.02
CA SER A 206 20.66 6.39 -0.26
C SER A 206 19.98 7.76 -0.32
N GLY A 207 20.43 8.70 0.52
CA GLY A 207 19.81 10.03 0.62
C GLY A 207 18.53 10.10 1.48
N ALA A 208 18.04 9.00 2.02
CA ALA A 208 16.83 8.96 2.82
C ALA A 208 16.92 9.90 4.04
N LYS A 209 18.06 9.93 4.76
CA LYS A 209 18.23 10.85 5.90
C LYS A 209 18.05 12.31 5.50
N ASN A 210 18.66 12.74 4.40
CA ASN A 210 18.51 14.11 3.90
C ASN A 210 17.05 14.41 3.49
N PHE A 211 16.37 13.42 2.85
CA PHE A 211 14.96 13.55 2.53
C PHE A 211 14.11 13.77 3.79
N TYR A 212 14.22 12.90 4.79
CA TYR A 212 13.42 13.00 6.02
C TYR A 212 13.72 14.25 6.84
N GLN A 213 14.95 14.81 6.76
CA GLN A 213 15.25 16.13 7.33
C GLN A 213 14.45 17.26 6.67
N THR A 214 14.15 17.18 5.36
CA THR A 214 13.36 18.21 4.67
C THR A 214 11.87 18.18 5.04
N VAL A 215 11.36 17.05 5.56
CA VAL A 215 9.96 16.85 5.93
C VAL A 215 9.75 16.63 7.43
N ASP A 216 10.76 16.90 8.26
CA ASP A 216 10.70 16.64 9.71
C ASP A 216 9.62 17.44 10.44
N LEU A 217 9.22 18.57 9.89
CA LEU A 217 8.15 19.42 10.43
C LEU A 217 6.73 18.97 9.99
N VAL A 218 6.62 18.02 9.08
CA VAL A 218 5.33 17.42 8.70
C VAL A 218 4.92 16.44 9.81
N ASP A 219 3.65 16.48 10.19
CA ASP A 219 3.10 15.61 11.23
C ASP A 219 2.70 14.24 10.66
N TYR A 220 3.68 13.33 10.57
CA TYR A 220 3.50 11.94 10.15
C TYR A 220 4.05 10.98 11.20
N ASP A 221 3.60 9.72 11.18
CA ASP A 221 3.94 8.75 12.23
C ASP A 221 5.14 7.87 11.88
N TRP A 222 5.20 7.31 10.66
CA TRP A 222 6.17 6.29 10.27
C TRP A 222 6.98 6.70 9.03
N ILE A 223 8.19 6.19 8.95
CA ILE A 223 9.07 6.23 7.79
C ILE A 223 8.84 4.97 6.95
N GLY A 224 8.50 5.13 5.66
CA GLY A 224 8.36 4.05 4.70
C GLY A 224 9.48 4.07 3.67
N LEU A 225 10.11 2.92 3.41
CA LEU A 225 11.14 2.79 2.39
C LEU A 225 10.74 1.73 1.36
N SER A 226 11.08 1.95 0.07
CA SER A 226 11.19 0.87 -0.90
C SER A 226 12.61 0.30 -0.89
N TYR A 227 12.74 -1.00 -1.11
CA TYR A 227 14.04 -1.59 -1.38
C TYR A 227 14.01 -2.62 -2.52
N TYR A 228 14.76 -2.31 -3.57
CA TYR A 228 14.95 -3.19 -4.74
C TYR A 228 16.44 -3.24 -5.09
N PRO A 229 17.10 -4.41 -5.08
CA PRO A 229 18.52 -4.50 -5.41
C PRO A 229 18.89 -3.86 -6.75
N LYS A 230 18.03 -4.02 -7.75
CA LYS A 230 18.23 -3.46 -9.09
C LYS A 230 18.46 -1.95 -9.10
N TRP A 231 17.76 -1.19 -8.26
CA TRP A 231 17.78 0.29 -8.29
C TRP A 231 18.49 0.91 -7.10
N HIS A 232 18.52 0.19 -5.97
CA HIS A 232 18.99 0.74 -4.70
C HIS A 232 20.32 0.14 -4.25
N GLY A 233 20.90 -0.80 -5.03
CA GLY A 233 22.13 -1.51 -4.69
C GLY A 233 21.91 -2.76 -3.83
N THR A 234 22.96 -3.54 -3.65
CA THR A 234 22.91 -4.88 -3.07
C THR A 234 23.45 -4.97 -1.64
N ASP A 235 23.80 -3.84 -1.02
CA ASP A 235 24.36 -3.83 0.35
C ASP A 235 23.24 -3.76 1.39
N VAL A 236 22.73 -4.93 1.82
CA VAL A 236 21.71 -5.04 2.88
C VAL A 236 22.26 -4.54 4.22
N GLY A 237 23.57 -4.59 4.44
CA GLY A 237 24.21 -4.04 5.65
C GLY A 237 24.07 -2.52 5.73
N VAL A 238 24.29 -1.82 4.59
CA VAL A 238 24.08 -0.37 4.50
C VAL A 238 22.59 -0.03 4.63
N LEU A 239 21.70 -0.79 3.99
CA LEU A 239 20.25 -0.63 4.19
C LEU A 239 19.87 -0.72 5.67
N SER A 240 20.36 -1.77 6.35
CA SER A 240 20.11 -1.99 7.78
C SER A 240 20.60 -0.82 8.62
N ALA A 241 21.85 -0.42 8.44
CA ALA A 241 22.46 0.71 9.17
C ALA A 241 21.66 2.01 8.95
N THR A 242 21.21 2.26 7.70
CA THR A 242 20.39 3.43 7.38
C THR A 242 19.03 3.38 8.08
N CYS A 243 18.35 2.23 8.10
CA CYS A 243 17.07 2.08 8.80
C CYS A 243 17.19 2.39 10.29
N PHE A 244 18.21 1.86 10.97
CA PHE A 244 18.47 2.17 12.38
C PHE A 244 18.83 3.64 12.60
N GLU A 245 19.65 4.23 11.72
CA GLU A 245 20.00 5.66 11.79
C GLU A 245 18.76 6.55 11.63
N LEU A 246 17.85 6.22 10.70
CA LEU A 246 16.60 6.96 10.52
C LEU A 246 15.71 6.85 11.76
N GLN A 247 15.51 5.65 12.28
CA GLN A 247 14.71 5.43 13.49
C GLN A 247 15.26 6.20 14.69
N ASP A 248 16.57 6.19 14.88
CA ASP A 248 17.23 6.92 15.98
C ASP A 248 17.17 8.44 15.76
N THR A 249 17.46 8.92 14.54
CA THR A 249 17.50 10.36 14.23
C THR A 249 16.13 11.02 14.36
N PHE A 250 15.08 10.38 13.81
CA PHE A 250 13.75 10.98 13.72
C PHE A 250 12.78 10.48 14.80
N GLN A 251 13.20 9.51 15.63
CA GLN A 251 12.35 8.89 16.66
C GLN A 251 11.01 8.38 16.11
N ARG A 252 11.02 7.86 14.87
CA ARG A 252 9.88 7.30 14.17
C ARG A 252 10.18 5.87 13.73
N PRO A 253 9.20 4.94 13.80
CA PRO A 253 9.34 3.60 13.25
C PRO A 253 9.66 3.61 11.76
N VAL A 254 10.54 2.69 11.31
CA VAL A 254 10.95 2.54 9.90
C VAL A 254 10.48 1.18 9.39
N ALA A 255 9.65 1.17 8.35
CA ALA A 255 9.17 -0.05 7.70
C ALA A 255 9.61 -0.12 6.24
N LEU A 256 9.80 -1.34 5.72
CA LEU A 256 9.90 -1.58 4.28
C LEU A 256 8.49 -1.74 3.73
N VAL A 257 7.95 -0.66 3.16
CA VAL A 257 6.57 -0.63 2.65
C VAL A 257 6.45 -1.08 1.20
N GLU A 258 7.61 -1.34 0.55
CA GLU A 258 7.65 -1.82 -0.82
C GLU A 258 8.97 -2.57 -1.13
N THR A 259 8.84 -3.78 -1.64
CA THR A 259 9.94 -4.60 -2.17
C THR A 259 9.39 -5.70 -3.04
N SER A 260 10.15 -6.19 -4.02
CA SER A 260 9.85 -7.43 -4.72
C SER A 260 11.15 -8.10 -5.20
N TYR A 261 11.07 -9.38 -5.56
CA TYR A 261 12.21 -10.14 -6.05
C TYR A 261 11.76 -11.28 -7.00
N PRO A 262 12.49 -11.58 -8.09
CA PRO A 262 12.07 -12.60 -9.03
C PRO A 262 12.31 -14.02 -8.50
N PHE A 263 11.33 -14.90 -8.72
CA PHE A 263 11.48 -16.34 -8.51
C PHE A 263 12.06 -17.07 -9.74
N THR A 264 12.14 -16.37 -10.87
CA THR A 264 12.72 -16.87 -12.13
C THR A 264 13.08 -15.71 -13.06
N LEU A 265 13.94 -15.96 -14.05
CA LEU A 265 14.16 -15.03 -15.18
C LEU A 265 13.42 -15.48 -16.45
N ASN A 266 12.67 -16.57 -16.38
CA ASN A 266 11.83 -17.01 -17.49
C ASN A 266 10.62 -16.09 -17.67
N TRP A 267 9.99 -16.17 -18.84
CA TRP A 267 8.82 -15.43 -19.22
C TRP A 267 7.60 -16.36 -19.31
N ASN A 268 6.44 -15.85 -18.92
CA ASN A 268 5.15 -16.56 -19.06
C ASN A 268 4.26 -15.90 -20.14
N ASP A 269 4.46 -14.61 -20.40
CA ASP A 269 3.84 -13.92 -21.54
C ASP A 269 4.91 -13.24 -22.41
N TRP A 270 4.51 -12.39 -23.36
CA TRP A 270 5.43 -11.65 -24.23
C TRP A 270 5.70 -10.22 -23.75
N THR A 271 5.33 -9.91 -22.54
CA THR A 271 5.64 -8.61 -21.90
C THR A 271 7.04 -8.69 -21.28
N ASN A 272 7.92 -7.72 -21.60
CA ASN A 272 9.26 -7.70 -21.05
C ASN A 272 9.25 -7.57 -19.53
N ASN A 273 9.89 -8.50 -18.83
CA ASN A 273 10.06 -8.43 -17.38
C ASN A 273 10.97 -7.27 -16.95
N HIS A 274 10.55 -6.51 -15.95
CA HIS A 274 11.35 -5.43 -15.36
C HIS A 274 12.66 -5.94 -14.76
N ILE A 275 12.66 -7.13 -14.12
CA ILE A 275 13.86 -7.83 -13.68
C ILE A 275 13.99 -9.07 -14.54
N GLY A 276 14.75 -8.98 -15.62
CA GLY A 276 14.90 -10.03 -16.64
C GLY A 276 16.34 -10.51 -16.85
N ASP A 277 17.31 -9.98 -16.10
CA ASP A 277 18.73 -10.30 -16.26
C ASP A 277 19.43 -10.52 -14.92
N THR A 278 20.42 -11.41 -14.91
CA THR A 278 21.17 -11.78 -13.70
C THR A 278 21.94 -10.62 -13.09
N SER A 279 22.37 -9.64 -13.90
CA SER A 279 23.07 -8.44 -13.42
C SER A 279 22.18 -7.52 -12.58
N GLN A 280 20.86 -7.72 -12.61
CA GLN A 280 19.88 -6.95 -11.84
C GLN A 280 19.56 -7.58 -10.48
N LEU A 281 20.12 -8.77 -10.20
CA LEU A 281 19.88 -9.53 -8.98
C LEU A 281 20.87 -9.15 -7.89
N HIS A 282 20.47 -9.43 -6.65
CA HIS A 282 21.42 -9.49 -5.54
C HIS A 282 22.31 -10.73 -5.69
N PRO A 283 23.65 -10.63 -5.52
CA PRO A 283 24.57 -11.74 -5.79
C PRO A 283 24.29 -13.00 -4.94
N ASP A 284 23.78 -12.84 -3.71
CA ASP A 284 23.53 -13.94 -2.79
C ASP A 284 22.16 -14.61 -2.99
N PHE A 285 21.26 -14.03 -3.80
CA PHE A 285 19.91 -14.52 -4.00
C PHE A 285 19.66 -14.79 -5.49
N PRO A 286 19.80 -16.02 -6.00
CA PRO A 286 19.49 -16.32 -7.39
C PRO A 286 17.98 -16.20 -7.67
N ALA A 287 17.59 -15.91 -8.92
CA ALA A 287 16.18 -15.90 -9.33
C ALA A 287 15.63 -17.35 -9.39
N THR A 288 15.29 -17.89 -8.23
CA THR A 288 14.66 -19.19 -7.98
C THR A 288 13.64 -19.05 -6.86
N ASN A 289 12.72 -20.00 -6.72
CA ASN A 289 11.74 -20.00 -5.61
C ASN A 289 12.42 -19.85 -4.24
N GLU A 290 13.54 -20.56 -4.04
CA GLU A 290 14.30 -20.50 -2.81
C GLU A 290 15.08 -19.18 -2.67
N GLY A 291 15.62 -18.64 -3.76
CA GLY A 291 16.31 -17.34 -3.74
C GLY A 291 15.36 -16.20 -3.43
N GLN A 292 14.15 -16.19 -4.01
CA GLN A 292 13.10 -15.23 -3.65
C GLN A 292 12.73 -15.33 -2.16
N ARG A 293 12.50 -16.56 -1.67
CA ARG A 293 12.20 -16.81 -0.25
C ARG A 293 13.32 -16.32 0.66
N ALA A 294 14.59 -16.65 0.35
CA ALA A 294 15.73 -16.25 1.15
C ALA A 294 15.94 -14.73 1.18
N PHE A 295 15.72 -14.04 0.04
CA PHE A 295 15.74 -12.59 -0.02
C PHE A 295 14.69 -11.98 0.93
N ILE A 296 13.45 -12.47 0.88
CA ILE A 296 12.38 -12.00 1.79
C ILE A 296 12.72 -12.30 3.25
N ALA A 297 13.26 -13.48 3.56
CA ALA A 297 13.69 -13.84 4.91
C ALA A 297 14.73 -12.85 5.47
N SER A 298 15.67 -12.40 4.62
CA SER A 298 16.69 -11.43 5.01
C SER A 298 16.09 -10.06 5.37
N LEU A 299 15.13 -9.58 4.56
CA LEU A 299 14.45 -8.31 4.82
C LEU A 299 13.48 -8.39 6.01
N ARG A 300 12.80 -9.54 6.17
CA ARG A 300 11.96 -9.78 7.34
C ARG A 300 12.79 -9.74 8.63
N ALA A 301 13.93 -10.42 8.66
CA ALA A 301 14.82 -10.38 9.82
C ALA A 301 15.29 -8.95 10.17
N LEU A 302 15.58 -8.12 9.15
CA LEU A 302 15.88 -6.70 9.36
C LEU A 302 14.70 -5.97 10.00
N THR A 303 13.51 -6.06 9.39
CA THR A 303 12.33 -5.32 9.86
C THR A 303 11.80 -5.83 11.21
N ASP A 304 12.02 -7.10 11.53
CA ASP A 304 11.74 -7.65 12.87
C ASP A 304 12.64 -7.01 13.92
N SER A 305 13.93 -6.81 13.61
CA SER A 305 14.86 -6.13 14.51
C SER A 305 14.52 -4.65 14.73
N LEU A 306 13.81 -4.02 13.80
CA LEU A 306 13.25 -2.66 13.92
C LEU A 306 11.89 -2.64 14.65
N GLY A 307 11.26 -3.79 14.84
CA GLY A 307 9.92 -3.90 15.43
C GLY A 307 8.78 -3.41 14.53
N THR A 308 8.95 -3.41 13.20
CA THR A 308 7.99 -2.81 12.25
C THR A 308 7.41 -3.81 11.25
N GLY A 309 8.19 -4.27 10.27
CA GLY A 309 7.76 -5.26 9.28
C GLY A 309 7.91 -4.81 7.83
N LEU A 310 7.46 -5.66 6.92
CA LEU A 310 7.57 -5.42 5.48
C LEU A 310 6.26 -5.67 4.73
N VAL A 311 6.12 -4.98 3.59
CA VAL A 311 5.07 -5.19 2.60
C VAL A 311 5.71 -5.51 1.25
N TYR A 312 5.37 -6.68 0.69
CA TYR A 312 5.81 -7.09 -0.64
C TYR A 312 4.98 -6.38 -1.70
N TRP A 313 5.57 -5.95 -2.82
CA TRP A 313 4.86 -5.26 -3.87
C TRP A 313 4.55 -6.20 -5.05
N GLY A 314 3.29 -6.16 -5.52
CA GLY A 314 2.86 -6.85 -6.72
C GLY A 314 2.80 -8.36 -6.57
N GLY A 315 2.42 -8.85 -5.40
CA GLY A 315 2.33 -10.29 -5.13
C GLY A 315 1.38 -11.03 -6.06
N GLU A 316 0.36 -10.36 -6.59
CA GLU A 316 -0.65 -10.89 -7.53
C GLU A 316 -0.32 -10.70 -9.01
N LEU A 317 0.76 -10.00 -9.35
CA LEU A 317 1.02 -9.54 -10.72
C LEU A 317 1.46 -10.66 -11.68
N VAL A 318 0.66 -11.69 -11.79
CA VAL A 318 0.82 -12.85 -12.71
C VAL A 318 0.49 -12.48 -14.16
N ALA A 319 0.84 -13.37 -15.12
CA ALA A 319 0.48 -13.23 -16.55
C ALA A 319 -0.99 -13.58 -16.81
N TYR A 320 -1.91 -12.74 -16.36
CA TYR A 320 -3.36 -13.01 -16.41
C TYR A 320 -4.02 -12.78 -17.78
N LYS A 321 -3.34 -12.09 -18.72
CA LYS A 321 -3.86 -11.84 -20.06
C LYS A 321 -3.53 -12.93 -21.07
N GLY A 322 -2.86 -13.99 -20.63
CA GLY A 322 -2.48 -15.14 -21.45
C GLY A 322 -1.07 -15.05 -22.03
N PRO A 323 -0.55 -16.18 -22.56
CA PRO A 323 0.87 -16.39 -22.83
C PRO A 323 1.41 -15.61 -24.05
N GLN A 324 0.60 -14.92 -24.81
CA GLN A 324 1.02 -14.11 -25.96
C GLN A 324 0.75 -12.62 -25.75
N ALA A 325 0.34 -12.21 -24.55
CA ALA A 325 0.09 -10.80 -24.23
C ALA A 325 1.39 -10.00 -24.30
N GLN A 326 1.36 -8.86 -24.99
CA GLN A 326 2.46 -7.90 -25.07
C GLN A 326 2.25 -6.71 -24.11
N ASP A 327 1.07 -6.63 -23.53
CA ASP A 327 0.62 -5.67 -22.52
C ASP A 327 0.15 -6.37 -21.23
N GLY A 328 0.75 -7.53 -20.94
CA GLY A 328 0.46 -8.35 -19.76
C GLY A 328 1.13 -7.80 -18.50
N SER A 329 1.83 -8.65 -17.76
CA SER A 329 2.49 -8.25 -16.52
C SER A 329 4.02 -8.21 -16.66
N PRO A 330 4.65 -7.01 -16.64
CA PRO A 330 6.12 -6.91 -16.62
C PRO A 330 6.74 -7.34 -15.27
N TYR A 331 5.92 -7.81 -14.34
CA TYR A 331 6.29 -8.22 -12.98
C TYR A 331 5.93 -9.68 -12.70
N GLU A 332 5.45 -10.43 -13.69
CA GLU A 332 4.96 -11.81 -13.53
C GLU A 332 5.96 -12.75 -12.87
N ASN A 333 7.25 -12.54 -13.14
CA ASN A 333 8.33 -13.31 -12.56
C ASN A 333 8.71 -12.88 -11.13
N GLN A 334 8.07 -11.84 -10.61
CA GLN A 334 8.22 -11.32 -9.25
C GLN A 334 6.98 -11.59 -8.39
N ALA A 335 5.92 -12.17 -8.95
CA ALA A 335 4.72 -12.51 -8.21
C ALA A 335 5.01 -13.48 -7.04
N LEU A 336 4.10 -13.57 -6.08
CA LEU A 336 4.12 -14.56 -5.00
C LEU A 336 3.43 -15.88 -5.39
N PHE A 337 3.08 -15.99 -6.66
CA PHE A 337 2.52 -17.17 -7.29
C PHE A 337 3.34 -17.51 -8.55
N ASP A 338 3.55 -18.80 -8.80
CA ASP A 338 4.26 -19.23 -9.99
C ASP A 338 3.40 -19.05 -11.27
N PHE A 339 3.98 -19.41 -12.42
CA PHE A 339 3.29 -19.29 -13.71
C PHE A 339 2.05 -20.18 -13.87
N SER A 340 1.79 -21.09 -12.95
CA SER A 340 0.54 -21.87 -12.89
C SER A 340 -0.48 -21.31 -11.91
N GLY A 341 -0.16 -20.18 -11.24
CA GLY A 341 -0.99 -19.58 -10.19
C GLY A 341 -0.85 -20.23 -8.82
N LYS A 342 0.13 -21.10 -8.63
CA LYS A 342 0.40 -21.77 -7.37
C LYS A 342 1.27 -20.90 -6.46
N ALA A 343 0.84 -20.77 -5.19
CA ALA A 343 1.55 -20.01 -4.17
C ALA A 343 2.99 -20.48 -3.94
N LEU A 344 3.92 -19.53 -3.95
CA LEU A 344 5.35 -19.75 -3.79
C LEU A 344 5.79 -19.78 -2.33
N PRO A 345 6.93 -20.40 -1.98
CA PRO A 345 7.46 -20.39 -0.61
C PRO A 345 7.68 -18.99 -0.03
N ALA A 346 7.97 -17.98 -0.86
CA ALA A 346 8.17 -16.60 -0.45
C ALA A 346 6.91 -15.99 0.20
N LEU A 347 5.70 -16.36 -0.26
CA LEU A 347 4.44 -15.94 0.35
C LEU A 347 4.35 -16.36 1.82
N TYR A 348 4.66 -17.62 2.10
CA TYR A 348 4.64 -18.17 3.46
C TYR A 348 5.79 -17.62 4.33
N GLU A 349 6.92 -17.26 3.72
CA GLU A 349 8.03 -16.61 4.42
C GLU A 349 7.64 -15.22 4.93
N ILE A 350 6.84 -14.45 4.17
CA ILE A 350 6.32 -13.15 4.62
C ILE A 350 5.48 -13.34 5.88
N GLY A 351 4.60 -14.34 5.92
CA GLY A 351 3.65 -14.59 7.01
C GLY A 351 4.22 -15.24 8.27
N VAL A 352 5.53 -15.51 8.34
CA VAL A 352 6.15 -16.05 9.58
C VAL A 352 6.13 -14.99 10.70
N HIS A 353 5.58 -15.37 11.87
CA HIS A 353 5.51 -14.56 13.08
C HIS A 353 6.50 -14.97 14.16
#